data_c753e5d8ce0118fad2ee7bd1680bab35
#
_entry.id   c753e5d8ce0118fad2ee7bd1680bab35
#
_cell.length_a   1.000
_cell.length_b   1.000
_cell.length_c   1.000
_cell.angle_alpha   90.00
_cell.angle_beta   90.00
_cell.angle_gamma   90.00
#
_symmetry.space_group_name_H-M   'P 1'
#
loop_
_entity.id
_entity.type
_entity.pdbx_description
1 polymer ?
#
loop_
_entity_poly.entity_id
_entity_poly.type
_entity_poly.pdbx_seq_one_letter_code
_entity_poly.pdbx_strand_id
1 'polypeptide(L)'
;MLSLAVFYFVFLGTEYLFDNRMALYTDPAGVVLAQSYILGVSALGFLAYSLIEKWKSKSGNPTAFKAAGFFLPVPVIAGYVLLFAGTGYRVLLGSGCFLFLILGYLGSRTHYLAAQLLRGSRHPAKTVSVAYAVGLLLQFLNHNLLWGETVEGSFLAGSFVMLWVLTVGMAQNALSGYHRRQKAEDGETVSVKNAQEGVTAEQISWKNPRLAGVALLVTVVLMTCIFATLDNAVTLAHAAGTMDIGQWPRLFLALSGLLAGVLFDLNNGRYRGLIMYAVTILSTICVLIIESGGPFLPGLLIFYVSAGFFVVFFTNGFFQLSYRMQDGRLWAGMGRVANNLGAVITGVASVSLLTGENHILTAVVALVLFVLISVALLWYYSCTQIVKAPEAMESREMSAGQSRLERFAKYFDLTEREQEVLQLLLLSDDGMQEIADSLFVSRAMLYRHVSALNEKTGTRSRIGLIQFYYNWEEDKK
;
A
#
# COMPACT_ATOMS: atom_id res chain seq x y z
N MET A 1 -10.89 -0.02 8.98
CA MET A 1 -10.81 -0.99 7.87
C MET A 1 -12.17 -1.26 7.22
N LEU A 2 -13.26 -1.44 7.97
CA LEU A 2 -14.61 -1.58 7.39
C LEU A 2 -14.98 -0.43 6.45
N SER A 3 -14.69 0.82 6.83
CA SER A 3 -14.96 1.99 5.98
C SER A 3 -14.22 1.95 4.64
N LEU A 4 -13.00 1.39 4.60
CA LEU A 4 -12.25 1.23 3.36
C LEU A 4 -12.86 0.14 2.45
N ALA A 5 -13.32 -0.97 3.04
CA ALA A 5 -14.02 -2.03 2.30
C ALA A 5 -15.35 -1.54 1.72
N VAL A 6 -16.15 -0.83 2.54
CA VAL A 6 -17.42 -0.21 2.08
C VAL A 6 -17.15 0.85 1.02
N PHE A 7 -16.08 1.63 1.14
CA PHE A 7 -15.68 2.58 0.09
C PHE A 7 -15.40 1.89 -1.25
N TYR A 8 -14.61 0.81 -1.27
CA TYR A 8 -14.34 0.07 -2.49
C TYR A 8 -15.62 -0.52 -3.09
N PHE A 9 -16.46 -1.09 -2.24
CA PHE A 9 -17.76 -1.62 -2.66
C PHE A 9 -18.63 -0.56 -3.33
N VAL A 10 -18.85 0.58 -2.65
CA VAL A 10 -19.72 1.65 -3.16
C VAL A 10 -19.13 2.32 -4.39
N PHE A 11 -17.81 2.56 -4.41
CA PHE A 11 -17.14 3.20 -5.55
C PHE A 11 -17.25 2.36 -6.81
N LEU A 12 -16.81 1.10 -6.74
CA LEU A 12 -16.81 0.19 -7.90
C LEU A 12 -18.24 -0.26 -8.30
N GLY A 13 -19.14 -0.41 -7.32
CA GLY A 13 -20.53 -0.75 -7.60
C GLY A 13 -21.29 0.41 -8.25
N THR A 14 -21.05 1.66 -7.82
CA THR A 14 -21.68 2.83 -8.45
C THR A 14 -21.12 3.09 -9.85
N GLU A 15 -19.82 2.83 -10.07
CA GLU A 15 -19.19 2.88 -11.39
C GLU A 15 -19.85 1.90 -12.35
N TYR A 16 -19.95 0.63 -11.95
CA TYR A 16 -20.59 -0.41 -12.74
C TYR A 16 -22.07 -0.09 -13.06
N LEU A 17 -22.83 0.36 -12.07
CA LEU A 17 -24.22 0.78 -12.27
C LEU A 17 -24.33 1.97 -13.23
N PHE A 18 -23.43 2.95 -13.10
CA PHE A 18 -23.39 4.10 -14.00
C PHE A 18 -23.11 3.69 -15.44
N ASP A 19 -22.16 2.79 -15.67
CA ASP A 19 -21.79 2.31 -16.99
C ASP A 19 -22.97 1.56 -17.65
N ASN A 20 -23.67 0.69 -16.91
CA ASN A 20 -24.86 -0.01 -17.37
C ASN A 20 -25.98 0.96 -17.77
N ARG A 21 -26.22 1.97 -16.94
CA ARG A 21 -27.25 2.97 -17.24
C ARG A 21 -26.86 3.87 -18.42
N MET A 22 -25.57 4.23 -18.51
CA MET A 22 -25.05 5.06 -19.59
C MET A 22 -25.10 4.35 -20.93
N ALA A 23 -24.86 3.03 -20.98
CA ALA A 23 -24.95 2.21 -22.19
C ALA A 23 -26.34 2.20 -22.84
N LEU A 24 -27.41 2.60 -22.12
CA LEU A 24 -28.75 2.76 -22.69
C LEU A 24 -28.90 4.05 -23.51
N TYR A 25 -27.98 5.02 -23.41
CA TYR A 25 -28.13 6.36 -23.99
C TYR A 25 -26.96 6.81 -24.86
N THR A 26 -25.91 6.02 -24.97
CA THR A 26 -24.75 6.31 -25.81
C THR A 26 -24.09 5.03 -26.31
N ASP A 27 -23.20 5.16 -27.28
CA ASP A 27 -22.39 4.06 -27.80
C ASP A 27 -21.30 3.63 -26.80
N PRO A 28 -20.65 2.48 -26.98
CA PRO A 28 -19.62 1.99 -26.07
C PRO A 28 -18.47 2.97 -25.83
N ALA A 29 -18.05 3.70 -26.87
CA ALA A 29 -17.00 4.73 -26.74
C ALA A 29 -17.47 5.88 -25.85
N GLY A 30 -18.73 6.30 -25.98
CA GLY A 30 -19.36 7.30 -25.14
C GLY A 30 -19.49 6.88 -23.69
N VAL A 31 -19.70 5.58 -23.39
CA VAL A 31 -19.68 5.05 -22.01
C VAL A 31 -18.30 5.23 -21.39
N VAL A 32 -17.22 4.83 -22.07
CA VAL A 32 -15.83 4.99 -21.59
C VAL A 32 -15.49 6.45 -21.35
N LEU A 33 -15.91 7.36 -22.22
CA LEU A 33 -15.70 8.79 -22.02
C LEU A 33 -16.48 9.32 -20.82
N ALA A 34 -17.73 8.91 -20.65
CA ALA A 34 -18.55 9.29 -19.49
C ALA A 34 -17.94 8.77 -18.17
N GLN A 35 -17.46 7.53 -18.14
CA GLN A 35 -16.70 6.95 -17.03
C GLN A 35 -15.45 7.77 -16.71
N SER A 36 -14.68 8.17 -17.73
CA SER A 36 -13.51 9.04 -17.54
C SER A 36 -13.89 10.37 -16.88
N TYR A 37 -15.00 10.99 -17.24
CA TYR A 37 -15.47 12.23 -16.61
C TYR A 37 -15.80 12.05 -15.12
N ILE A 38 -16.55 11.00 -14.74
CA ILE A 38 -16.90 10.76 -13.33
C ILE A 38 -15.65 10.44 -12.50
N LEU A 39 -14.68 9.70 -13.05
CA LEU A 39 -13.40 9.45 -12.41
C LEU A 39 -12.60 10.75 -12.20
N GLY A 40 -12.55 11.62 -13.20
CA GLY A 40 -11.92 12.93 -13.09
C GLY A 40 -12.55 13.81 -12.02
N VAL A 41 -13.88 13.83 -11.94
CA VAL A 41 -14.62 14.56 -10.90
C VAL A 41 -14.37 13.95 -9.51
N SER A 42 -14.25 12.63 -9.41
CA SER A 42 -13.90 12.00 -8.14
C SER A 42 -12.50 12.38 -7.67
N ALA A 43 -11.53 12.56 -8.58
CA ALA A 43 -10.20 13.07 -8.23
C ALA A 43 -10.27 14.48 -7.63
N LEU A 44 -11.13 15.36 -8.16
CA LEU A 44 -11.40 16.66 -7.55
C LEU A 44 -11.98 16.51 -6.14
N GLY A 45 -12.89 15.56 -5.92
CA GLY A 45 -13.44 15.22 -4.60
C GLY A 45 -12.34 14.81 -3.61
N PHE A 46 -11.41 13.93 -4.04
CA PHE A 46 -10.28 13.52 -3.21
C PHE A 46 -9.39 14.70 -2.81
N LEU A 47 -9.11 15.63 -3.72
CA LEU A 47 -8.33 16.84 -3.43
C LEU A 47 -9.09 17.81 -2.52
N ALA A 48 -10.41 17.95 -2.71
CA ALA A 48 -11.27 18.85 -1.94
C ALA A 48 -11.26 18.52 -0.44
N TYR A 49 -11.11 17.26 -0.05
CA TYR A 49 -11.10 16.88 1.38
C TYR A 49 -10.03 17.64 2.18
N SER A 50 -8.78 17.63 1.72
CA SER A 50 -7.69 18.32 2.41
C SER A 50 -7.93 19.84 2.48
N LEU A 51 -8.44 20.44 1.40
CA LEU A 51 -8.73 21.88 1.32
C LEU A 51 -9.87 22.27 2.27
N ILE A 52 -10.97 21.50 2.29
CA ILE A 52 -12.11 21.72 3.15
C ILE A 52 -11.71 21.58 4.62
N GLU A 53 -10.93 20.57 4.99
CA GLU A 53 -10.47 20.41 6.38
C GLU A 53 -9.52 21.53 6.83
N LYS A 54 -8.68 22.06 5.94
CA LYS A 54 -7.88 23.27 6.21
C LYS A 54 -8.77 24.51 6.38
N TRP A 55 -9.78 24.64 5.54
CA TRP A 55 -10.73 25.76 5.65
C TRP A 55 -11.55 25.69 6.93
N LYS A 56 -12.06 24.50 7.31
CA LYS A 56 -12.75 24.29 8.58
C LYS A 56 -11.89 24.69 9.78
N SER A 57 -10.61 24.38 9.76
CA SER A 57 -9.69 24.72 10.86
C SER A 57 -9.44 26.23 10.99
N LYS A 58 -9.60 26.99 9.90
CA LYS A 58 -9.47 28.45 9.87
C LYS A 58 -10.79 29.18 10.09
N SER A 59 -11.92 28.54 9.76
CA SER A 59 -13.27 29.11 9.92
C SER A 59 -13.70 28.98 11.37
N GLY A 60 -14.03 30.07 12.01
CA GLY A 60 -14.54 30.11 13.40
C GLY A 60 -15.95 29.51 13.59
N ASN A 61 -16.54 28.87 12.57
CA ASN A 61 -17.90 28.33 12.61
C ASN A 61 -17.98 26.81 12.37
N PRO A 62 -17.59 25.99 13.38
CA PRO A 62 -17.59 24.53 13.24
C PRO A 62 -19.00 23.93 13.15
N THR A 63 -20.04 24.63 13.61
CA THR A 63 -21.42 24.14 13.63
C THR A 63 -22.04 24.07 12.25
N ALA A 64 -21.81 25.08 11.39
CA ALA A 64 -22.28 25.07 10.00
C ALA A 64 -21.74 23.89 9.19
N PHE A 65 -20.45 23.55 9.36
CA PHE A 65 -19.85 22.40 8.70
C PHE A 65 -20.36 21.05 9.22
N LYS A 66 -20.68 20.96 10.52
CA LYS A 66 -21.30 19.77 11.10
C LYS A 66 -22.72 19.58 10.55
N ALA A 67 -23.50 20.66 10.46
CA ALA A 67 -24.85 20.64 9.90
C ALA A 67 -24.83 20.25 8.41
N ALA A 68 -23.97 20.87 7.59
CA ALA A 68 -23.82 20.51 6.19
C ALA A 68 -23.41 19.03 6.01
N GLY A 69 -22.48 18.53 6.84
CA GLY A 69 -22.09 17.14 6.84
C GLY A 69 -23.22 16.19 7.23
N PHE A 70 -24.10 16.59 8.14
CA PHE A 70 -25.24 15.79 8.59
C PHE A 70 -26.30 15.60 7.49
N PHE A 71 -26.55 16.62 6.69
CA PHE A 71 -27.53 16.54 5.59
C PHE A 71 -27.00 15.93 4.30
N LEU A 72 -25.73 15.58 4.21
CA LEU A 72 -25.10 15.00 3.00
C LEU A 72 -25.82 13.74 2.45
N PRO A 73 -26.38 12.81 3.25
CA PRO A 73 -27.09 11.65 2.72
C PRO A 73 -28.28 11.98 1.84
N VAL A 74 -28.99 13.10 2.11
CA VAL A 74 -30.19 13.48 1.36
C VAL A 74 -29.89 13.74 -0.12
N PRO A 75 -28.97 14.65 -0.49
CA PRO A 75 -28.64 14.85 -1.90
C PRO A 75 -27.98 13.64 -2.54
N VAL A 76 -27.31 12.78 -1.78
CA VAL A 76 -26.76 11.52 -2.30
C VAL A 76 -27.86 10.55 -2.72
N ILE A 77 -28.87 10.35 -1.88
CA ILE A 77 -30.02 9.51 -2.22
C ILE A 77 -30.72 10.10 -3.46
N ALA A 78 -30.91 11.43 -3.53
CA ALA A 78 -31.45 12.08 -4.71
C ALA A 78 -30.59 11.82 -5.98
N GLY A 79 -29.28 11.83 -5.84
CA GLY A 79 -28.34 11.48 -6.92
C GLY A 79 -28.55 10.06 -7.44
N TYR A 80 -28.72 9.07 -6.55
CA TYR A 80 -29.04 7.69 -6.95
C TYR A 80 -30.43 7.60 -7.60
N VAL A 81 -31.44 8.30 -7.07
CA VAL A 81 -32.77 8.34 -7.71
C VAL A 81 -32.67 8.92 -9.12
N LEU A 82 -31.90 9.98 -9.34
CA LEU A 82 -31.67 10.56 -10.66
C LEU A 82 -30.88 9.62 -11.58
N LEU A 83 -29.97 8.82 -11.03
CA LEU A 83 -29.24 7.80 -11.82
C LEU A 83 -30.18 6.69 -12.31
N PHE A 84 -31.23 6.34 -11.55
CA PHE A 84 -32.23 5.34 -11.93
C PHE A 84 -33.37 5.86 -12.77
N ALA A 85 -33.98 6.95 -12.34
CA ALA A 85 -35.17 7.53 -12.97
C ALA A 85 -34.83 8.53 -14.07
N GLY A 86 -33.56 8.95 -14.16
CA GLY A 86 -33.12 9.93 -15.14
C GLY A 86 -33.20 9.38 -16.55
N THR A 87 -33.74 10.18 -17.44
CA THR A 87 -33.83 9.89 -18.86
C THR A 87 -32.88 10.80 -19.63
N GLY A 88 -31.90 10.17 -20.30
CA GLY A 88 -30.97 10.85 -21.20
C GLY A 88 -29.58 11.08 -20.64
N TYR A 89 -28.62 11.12 -21.54
CA TYR A 89 -27.18 11.20 -21.29
C TYR A 89 -26.78 12.29 -20.27
N ARG A 90 -27.30 13.53 -20.43
CA ARG A 90 -26.90 14.68 -19.58
C ARG A 90 -27.30 14.52 -18.11
N VAL A 91 -28.49 13.95 -17.86
CA VAL A 91 -28.99 13.75 -16.50
C VAL A 91 -28.16 12.66 -15.80
N LEU A 92 -27.89 11.56 -16.51
CA LEU A 92 -27.07 10.48 -15.98
C LEU A 92 -25.63 10.92 -15.72
N LEU A 93 -25.02 11.64 -16.67
CA LEU A 93 -23.68 12.17 -16.49
C LEU A 93 -23.62 13.14 -15.31
N GLY A 94 -24.61 14.07 -15.18
CA GLY A 94 -24.66 15.02 -14.07
C GLY A 94 -24.82 14.35 -12.72
N SER A 95 -25.71 13.34 -12.61
CA SER A 95 -25.88 12.56 -11.37
C SER A 95 -24.64 11.73 -11.04
N GLY A 96 -24.01 11.11 -12.02
CA GLY A 96 -22.74 10.39 -11.85
C GLY A 96 -21.63 11.30 -11.36
N CYS A 97 -21.41 12.45 -12.02
CA CYS A 97 -20.41 13.44 -11.58
C CYS A 97 -20.66 13.91 -10.14
N PHE A 98 -21.91 14.17 -9.78
CA PHE A 98 -22.26 14.58 -8.43
C PHE A 98 -21.96 13.48 -7.39
N LEU A 99 -22.36 12.23 -7.65
CA LEU A 99 -22.09 11.11 -6.77
C LEU A 99 -20.59 10.87 -6.61
N PHE A 100 -19.83 10.89 -7.72
CA PHE A 100 -18.39 10.66 -7.69
C PHE A 100 -17.60 11.80 -7.06
N LEU A 101 -18.09 13.05 -7.11
CA LEU A 101 -17.50 14.15 -6.34
C LEU A 101 -17.56 13.87 -4.83
N ILE A 102 -18.71 13.43 -4.35
CA ILE A 102 -18.90 13.13 -2.92
C ILE A 102 -18.17 11.83 -2.54
N LEU A 103 -18.19 10.81 -3.39
CA LEU A 103 -17.41 9.59 -3.20
C LEU A 103 -15.91 9.89 -3.12
N GLY A 104 -15.41 10.79 -3.95
CA GLY A 104 -14.03 11.25 -3.88
C GLY A 104 -13.71 11.90 -2.53
N TYR A 105 -14.57 12.79 -2.05
CA TYR A 105 -14.41 13.45 -0.74
C TYR A 105 -14.40 12.45 0.42
N LEU A 106 -15.41 11.56 0.48
CA LEU A 106 -15.48 10.51 1.51
C LEU A 106 -14.36 9.48 1.36
N GLY A 107 -13.97 9.16 0.13
CA GLY A 107 -12.87 8.29 -0.19
C GLY A 107 -11.54 8.82 0.35
N SER A 108 -11.22 10.09 0.11
CA SER A 108 -10.01 10.72 0.65
C SER A 108 -9.98 10.66 2.18
N ARG A 109 -11.11 10.95 2.82
CA ARG A 109 -11.26 10.84 4.28
C ARG A 109 -11.06 9.40 4.76
N THR A 110 -11.65 8.43 4.07
CA THR A 110 -11.51 6.99 4.37
C THR A 110 -10.05 6.56 4.27
N HIS A 111 -9.35 6.95 3.20
CA HIS A 111 -7.93 6.64 3.00
C HIS A 111 -7.07 7.24 4.10
N TYR A 112 -7.31 8.49 4.47
CA TYR A 112 -6.59 9.12 5.57
C TYR A 112 -6.80 8.41 6.91
N LEU A 113 -8.05 8.05 7.25
CA LEU A 113 -8.37 7.30 8.46
C LEU A 113 -7.72 5.92 8.47
N ALA A 114 -7.77 5.20 7.33
CA ALA A 114 -7.13 3.91 7.18
C ALA A 114 -5.61 4.02 7.34
N ALA A 115 -4.99 5.02 6.71
CA ALA A 115 -3.57 5.30 6.88
C ALA A 115 -3.23 5.50 8.36
N GLN A 116 -3.93 6.39 9.08
CA GLN A 116 -3.65 6.64 10.51
C GLN A 116 -3.75 5.38 11.37
N LEU A 117 -4.75 4.51 11.12
CA LEU A 117 -4.93 3.27 11.86
C LEU A 117 -3.87 2.19 11.53
N LEU A 118 -3.26 2.27 10.34
CA LEU A 118 -2.21 1.34 9.92
C LEU A 118 -0.80 1.81 10.26
N ARG A 119 -0.67 2.99 10.84
CA ARG A 119 0.62 3.51 11.29
C ARG A 119 1.21 2.56 12.35
N GLY A 120 2.40 2.03 12.08
CA GLY A 120 3.05 1.04 12.96
C GLY A 120 2.55 -0.40 12.80
N SER A 121 1.61 -0.69 11.89
CA SER A 121 1.18 -2.07 11.60
C SER A 121 2.31 -2.86 10.95
N ARG A 122 2.49 -4.12 11.38
CA ARG A 122 3.45 -5.06 10.77
C ARG A 122 3.04 -5.50 9.36
N HIS A 123 1.74 -5.48 9.07
CA HIS A 123 1.18 -6.00 7.81
C HIS A 123 0.19 -5.02 7.17
N PRO A 124 0.65 -3.81 6.77
CA PRO A 124 -0.24 -2.79 6.23
C PRO A 124 -0.82 -3.19 4.87
N ALA A 125 -0.04 -3.83 4.00
CA ALA A 125 -0.49 -4.23 2.68
C ALA A 125 -1.54 -5.34 2.75
N LYS A 126 -1.38 -6.34 3.62
CA LYS A 126 -2.41 -7.37 3.88
C LYS A 126 -3.73 -6.76 4.32
N THR A 127 -3.68 -5.76 5.20
CA THR A 127 -4.90 -5.15 5.72
C THR A 127 -5.62 -4.31 4.65
N VAL A 128 -4.88 -3.59 3.81
CA VAL A 128 -5.43 -2.87 2.65
C VAL A 128 -6.04 -3.85 1.66
N SER A 129 -5.35 -4.94 1.35
CA SER A 129 -5.78 -5.94 0.39
C SER A 129 -7.04 -6.68 0.83
N VAL A 130 -7.17 -7.01 2.12
CA VAL A 130 -8.40 -7.61 2.67
C VAL A 130 -9.58 -6.64 2.52
N ALA A 131 -9.39 -5.35 2.84
CA ALA A 131 -10.45 -4.36 2.66
C ALA A 131 -10.87 -4.23 1.18
N TYR A 132 -9.91 -4.24 0.26
CA TYR A 132 -10.15 -4.20 -1.17
C TYR A 132 -10.91 -5.45 -1.66
N ALA A 133 -10.45 -6.64 -1.28
CA ALA A 133 -11.08 -7.89 -1.67
C ALA A 133 -12.50 -8.03 -1.12
N VAL A 134 -12.74 -7.62 0.13
CA VAL A 134 -14.09 -7.59 0.71
C VAL A 134 -15.00 -6.65 -0.06
N GLY A 135 -14.52 -5.47 -0.46
CA GLY A 135 -15.28 -4.53 -1.28
C GLY A 135 -15.70 -5.13 -2.64
N LEU A 136 -14.77 -5.83 -3.30
CA LEU A 136 -15.04 -6.52 -4.58
C LEU A 136 -15.99 -7.71 -4.42
N LEU A 137 -15.85 -8.50 -3.35
CA LEU A 137 -16.77 -9.59 -3.06
C LEU A 137 -18.19 -9.08 -2.79
N LEU A 138 -18.33 -7.99 -2.03
CA LEU A 138 -19.63 -7.36 -1.80
C LEU A 138 -20.24 -6.86 -3.13
N GLN A 139 -19.44 -6.31 -4.03
CA GLN A 139 -19.91 -5.89 -5.34
C GLN A 139 -20.34 -7.11 -6.21
N PHE A 140 -19.56 -8.17 -6.21
CA PHE A 140 -19.92 -9.40 -6.92
C PHE A 140 -21.24 -9.98 -6.38
N LEU A 141 -21.42 -10.04 -5.06
CA LEU A 141 -22.64 -10.51 -4.42
C LEU A 141 -23.83 -9.59 -4.72
N ASN A 142 -23.63 -8.28 -4.67
CA ASN A 142 -24.67 -7.29 -4.98
C ASN A 142 -25.21 -7.46 -6.41
N HIS A 143 -24.30 -7.66 -7.38
CA HIS A 143 -24.68 -7.83 -8.77
C HIS A 143 -25.30 -9.21 -9.08
N ASN A 144 -24.79 -10.29 -8.48
CA ASN A 144 -25.18 -11.65 -8.85
C ASN A 144 -26.27 -12.27 -7.96
N LEU A 145 -26.47 -11.78 -6.72
CA LEU A 145 -27.47 -12.31 -5.78
C LEU A 145 -28.72 -11.42 -5.67
N LEU A 146 -28.57 -10.10 -5.90
CA LEU A 146 -29.71 -9.19 -5.82
C LEU A 146 -30.43 -9.14 -7.17
N TRP A 147 -31.75 -9.24 -7.15
CA TRP A 147 -32.58 -9.35 -8.35
C TRP A 147 -33.03 -7.97 -8.80
N GLY A 148 -32.46 -7.51 -9.90
CA GLY A 148 -32.84 -6.28 -10.60
C GLY A 148 -32.02 -5.05 -10.19
N GLU A 149 -31.72 -4.21 -11.16
CA GLU A 149 -30.91 -2.99 -11.03
C GLU A 149 -31.40 -2.05 -9.92
N THR A 150 -32.72 -1.96 -9.69
CA THR A 150 -33.32 -1.10 -8.67
C THR A 150 -32.95 -1.54 -7.26
N VAL A 151 -32.91 -2.85 -7.00
CA VAL A 151 -32.53 -3.41 -5.70
C VAL A 151 -31.03 -3.25 -5.50
N GLU A 152 -30.24 -3.55 -6.52
CA GLU A 152 -28.78 -3.33 -6.54
C GLU A 152 -28.41 -1.90 -6.16
N GLY A 153 -29.03 -0.92 -6.81
CA GLY A 153 -28.74 0.46 -6.55
C GLY A 153 -29.30 0.99 -5.23
N SER A 154 -30.43 0.47 -4.77
CA SER A 154 -30.93 0.80 -3.44
C SER A 154 -29.97 0.31 -2.34
N PHE A 155 -29.38 -0.87 -2.53
CA PHE A 155 -28.38 -1.40 -1.63
C PHE A 155 -27.08 -0.58 -1.68
N LEU A 156 -26.65 -0.11 -2.86
CA LEU A 156 -25.52 0.80 -3.03
C LEU A 156 -25.79 2.14 -2.34
N ALA A 157 -26.97 2.74 -2.52
CA ALA A 157 -27.35 3.98 -1.85
C ALA A 157 -27.34 3.83 -0.32
N GLY A 158 -27.89 2.74 0.22
CA GLY A 158 -27.84 2.42 1.65
C GLY A 158 -26.41 2.25 2.15
N SER A 159 -25.56 1.57 1.38
CA SER A 159 -24.15 1.38 1.70
C SER A 159 -23.34 2.68 1.61
N PHE A 160 -23.74 3.61 0.76
CA PHE A 160 -23.18 4.96 0.74
C PHE A 160 -23.50 5.72 2.03
N VAL A 161 -24.74 5.64 2.53
CA VAL A 161 -25.11 6.22 3.82
C VAL A 161 -24.30 5.55 4.95
N MET A 162 -24.10 4.23 4.90
CA MET A 162 -23.23 3.52 5.84
C MET A 162 -21.79 4.04 5.78
N LEU A 163 -21.23 4.25 4.59
CA LEU A 163 -19.89 4.84 4.41
C LEU A 163 -19.80 6.22 5.07
N TRP A 164 -20.83 7.03 4.87
CA TRP A 164 -20.92 8.35 5.51
C TRP A 164 -20.95 8.23 7.04
N VAL A 165 -21.77 7.36 7.62
CA VAL A 165 -21.84 7.11 9.07
C VAL A 165 -20.48 6.69 9.62
N LEU A 166 -19.82 5.74 8.97
CA LEU A 166 -18.51 5.22 9.37
C LEU A 166 -17.42 6.30 9.32
N THR A 167 -17.47 7.18 8.33
CA THR A 167 -16.40 8.16 8.11
C THR A 167 -16.64 9.48 8.83
N VAL A 168 -17.90 9.95 8.93
CA VAL A 168 -18.24 11.25 9.53
C VAL A 168 -18.68 11.09 10.99
N GLY A 169 -19.48 10.06 11.30
CA GLY A 169 -20.02 9.85 12.64
C GLY A 169 -19.04 9.20 13.61
N MET A 170 -18.44 8.06 13.22
CA MET A 170 -17.65 7.24 14.15
C MET A 170 -16.16 7.58 14.16
N ALA A 171 -15.63 8.15 13.09
CA ALA A 171 -14.18 8.34 12.95
C ALA A 171 -13.58 9.35 13.93
N GLN A 172 -14.33 10.37 14.36
CA GLN A 172 -13.84 11.34 15.34
C GLN A 172 -13.59 10.71 16.71
N ASN A 173 -14.45 9.77 17.10
CA ASN A 173 -14.31 9.06 18.37
C ASN A 173 -13.18 8.02 18.33
N ALA A 174 -12.99 7.34 17.19
CA ALA A 174 -11.92 6.37 17.02
C ALA A 174 -10.53 7.02 17.02
N LEU A 175 -10.36 8.15 16.31
CA LEU A 175 -9.08 8.90 16.29
C LEU A 175 -8.76 9.53 17.64
N SER A 176 -9.73 10.09 18.35
CA SER A 176 -9.51 10.66 19.68
C SER A 176 -9.15 9.59 20.71
N GLY A 177 -9.76 8.41 20.61
CA GLY A 177 -9.39 7.23 21.42
C GLY A 177 -7.99 6.71 21.12
N TYR A 178 -7.62 6.66 19.84
CA TYR A 178 -6.28 6.25 19.41
C TYR A 178 -5.19 7.23 19.90
N HIS A 179 -5.39 8.53 19.70
CA HIS A 179 -4.46 9.55 20.20
C HIS A 179 -4.36 9.60 21.73
N ARG A 180 -5.44 9.27 22.44
CA ARG A 180 -5.38 9.14 23.91
C ARG A 180 -4.56 7.94 24.33
N ARG A 181 -4.72 6.78 23.67
CA ARG A 181 -3.93 5.58 23.95
C ARG A 181 -2.45 5.80 23.64
N GLN A 182 -2.14 6.39 22.49
CA GLN A 182 -0.78 6.70 22.09
C GLN A 182 -0.12 7.71 23.07
N LYS A 183 -0.85 8.74 23.54
CA LYS A 183 -0.35 9.65 24.58
C LYS A 183 -0.20 8.98 25.95
N ALA A 184 -1.04 8.00 26.29
CA ALA A 184 -0.89 7.23 27.50
C ALA A 184 0.33 6.29 27.43
N GLU A 185 0.53 5.61 26.29
CA GLU A 185 1.70 4.78 26.02
C GLU A 185 2.99 5.62 25.96
N ASP A 186 2.97 6.79 25.30
CA ASP A 186 4.10 7.74 25.29
C ASP A 186 4.36 8.35 26.69
N GLY A 187 3.34 8.50 27.52
CA GLY A 187 3.43 8.99 28.90
C GLY A 187 3.97 7.94 29.89
N GLU A 188 3.61 6.67 29.71
CA GLU A 188 4.15 5.56 30.51
C GLU A 188 5.57 5.16 30.08
N THR A 189 5.92 5.30 28.78
CA THR A 189 7.25 4.96 28.26
C THR A 189 8.36 5.93 28.69
N VAL A 190 8.05 7.11 29.21
CA VAL A 190 9.06 7.98 29.82
C VAL A 190 9.57 7.39 31.15
N SER A 191 8.80 6.54 31.82
CA SER A 191 9.20 5.87 33.07
C SER A 191 9.77 4.45 32.89
N VAL A 192 9.59 3.84 31.69
CA VAL A 192 10.00 2.44 31.41
C VAL A 192 11.02 2.34 30.26
N LYS A 193 11.61 3.45 29.80
CA LYS A 193 12.60 3.48 28.71
C LYS A 193 13.93 2.76 28.99
N ASN A 194 14.03 1.99 30.07
CA ASN A 194 15.22 1.21 30.40
C ASN A 194 15.03 -0.33 30.33
N ALA A 195 13.87 -0.83 29.89
CA ALA A 195 13.73 -2.28 29.74
C ALA A 195 12.78 -2.59 28.57
N GLN A 196 13.29 -3.31 27.58
CA GLN A 196 12.58 -3.98 26.46
C GLN A 196 12.21 -3.12 25.23
N GLU A 197 13.18 -2.80 24.42
CA GLU A 197 13.00 -2.65 22.97
C GLU A 197 13.75 -3.78 22.24
N GLY A 198 13.14 -4.92 22.18
CA GLY A 198 13.51 -5.99 21.28
C GLY A 198 12.39 -6.25 20.29
N VAL A 199 12.32 -5.54 19.20
CA VAL A 199 11.98 -5.92 17.83
C VAL A 199 11.93 -4.64 16.98
N THR A 200 13.04 -4.26 16.41
CA THR A 200 13.09 -3.20 15.39
C THR A 200 12.64 -3.80 14.05
N ALA A 201 11.39 -3.50 13.68
CA ALA A 201 10.98 -3.68 12.31
C ALA A 201 11.88 -2.81 11.41
N GLU A 202 12.54 -3.39 10.42
CA GLU A 202 13.23 -2.65 9.36
C GLU A 202 12.25 -1.63 8.77
N GLN A 203 12.44 -0.35 9.10
CA GLN A 203 11.57 0.72 8.60
C GLN A 203 12.15 1.23 7.29
N ILE A 204 11.32 1.26 6.23
CA ILE A 204 11.68 1.95 5.00
C ILE A 204 11.99 3.41 5.34
N SER A 205 13.25 3.80 5.23
CA SER A 205 13.68 5.19 5.38
C SER A 205 13.69 5.87 4.01
N TRP A 206 13.18 7.10 3.98
CA TRP A 206 13.11 7.93 2.80
C TRP A 206 14.16 9.04 2.89
N LYS A 207 15.13 9.07 2.00
CA LYS A 207 16.12 10.18 1.93
C LYS A 207 15.43 11.54 1.80
N ASN A 208 14.42 11.60 0.92
CA ASN A 208 13.61 12.78 0.70
C ASN A 208 12.15 12.36 0.44
N PRO A 209 11.24 12.47 1.44
CA PRO A 209 9.85 12.05 1.29
C PRO A 209 9.11 12.77 0.15
N ARG A 210 9.41 14.05 -0.09
CA ARG A 210 8.76 14.81 -1.16
C ARG A 210 9.16 14.29 -2.55
N LEU A 211 10.45 14.03 -2.75
CA LEU A 211 10.95 13.49 -4.02
C LEU A 211 10.41 12.09 -4.27
N ALA A 212 10.40 11.24 -3.25
CA ALA A 212 9.80 9.90 -3.31
C ALA A 212 8.29 9.96 -3.61
N GLY A 213 7.59 10.95 -3.05
CA GLY A 213 6.17 11.18 -3.34
C GLY A 213 5.91 11.56 -4.79
N VAL A 214 6.73 12.43 -5.36
CA VAL A 214 6.65 12.80 -6.78
C VAL A 214 6.99 11.60 -7.67
N ALA A 215 8.04 10.85 -7.34
CA ALA A 215 8.41 9.65 -8.09
C ALA A 215 7.30 8.58 -8.06
N LEU A 216 6.68 8.35 -6.90
CA LEU A 216 5.54 7.43 -6.79
C LEU A 216 4.33 7.94 -7.59
N LEU A 217 4.04 9.24 -7.55
CA LEU A 217 2.95 9.86 -8.31
C LEU A 217 3.15 9.67 -9.81
N VAL A 218 4.34 9.98 -10.33
CA VAL A 218 4.69 9.77 -11.75
C VAL A 218 4.58 8.29 -12.11
N THR A 219 5.10 7.40 -11.27
CA THR A 219 5.00 5.94 -11.49
C THR A 219 3.54 5.50 -11.60
N VAL A 220 2.67 5.94 -10.68
CA VAL A 220 1.24 5.55 -10.70
C VAL A 220 0.52 6.13 -11.91
N VAL A 221 0.77 7.39 -12.29
CA VAL A 221 0.16 7.98 -13.50
C VAL A 221 0.58 7.21 -14.76
N LEU A 222 1.86 6.91 -14.92
CA LEU A 222 2.35 6.13 -16.06
C LEU A 222 1.78 4.70 -16.09
N MET A 223 1.73 4.03 -14.94
CA MET A 223 1.11 2.70 -14.85
C MET A 223 -0.39 2.78 -15.19
N THR A 224 -1.08 3.83 -14.74
CA THR A 224 -2.49 4.02 -15.07
C THR A 224 -2.70 4.11 -16.57
N CYS A 225 -1.77 4.65 -17.34
CA CYS A 225 -1.92 4.69 -18.80
C CYS A 225 -2.10 3.27 -19.40
N ILE A 226 -1.37 2.27 -18.92
CA ILE A 226 -1.56 0.88 -19.36
C ILE A 226 -2.83 0.29 -18.75
N PHE A 227 -3.04 0.45 -17.44
CA PHE A 227 -4.18 -0.16 -16.75
C PHE A 227 -5.52 0.45 -17.20
N ALA A 228 -5.61 1.77 -17.43
CA ALA A 228 -6.81 2.41 -17.95
C ALA A 228 -7.09 2.00 -19.39
N THR A 229 -6.06 1.77 -20.22
CA THR A 229 -6.27 1.24 -21.57
C THR A 229 -6.91 -0.14 -21.53
N LEU A 230 -6.43 -1.03 -20.65
CA LEU A 230 -7.01 -2.36 -20.47
C LEU A 230 -8.42 -2.30 -19.86
N ASP A 231 -8.65 -1.41 -18.88
CA ASP A 231 -9.98 -1.18 -18.29
C ASP A 231 -10.98 -0.66 -19.33
N ASN A 232 -10.55 0.27 -20.19
CA ASN A 232 -11.36 0.80 -21.28
C ASN A 232 -11.69 -0.28 -22.32
N ALA A 233 -10.76 -1.20 -22.62
CA ALA A 233 -11.06 -2.34 -23.50
C ALA A 233 -12.14 -3.25 -22.89
N VAL A 234 -12.09 -3.46 -21.58
CA VAL A 234 -13.08 -4.25 -20.83
C VAL A 234 -14.43 -3.53 -20.80
N THR A 235 -14.45 -2.23 -20.53
CA THR A 235 -15.67 -1.40 -20.52
C THR A 235 -16.31 -1.33 -21.91
N LEU A 236 -15.51 -1.21 -23.00
CA LEU A 236 -16.00 -1.26 -24.38
C LEU A 236 -16.69 -2.60 -24.67
N ALA A 237 -16.08 -3.72 -24.28
CA ALA A 237 -16.64 -5.06 -24.49
C ALA A 237 -17.95 -5.26 -23.70
N HIS A 238 -18.00 -4.75 -22.46
CA HIS A 238 -19.19 -4.79 -21.63
C HIS A 238 -20.33 -3.94 -22.19
N ALA A 239 -20.06 -2.68 -22.55
CA ALA A 239 -21.04 -1.77 -23.12
C ALA A 239 -21.55 -2.23 -24.50
N ALA A 240 -20.73 -2.97 -25.23
CA ALA A 240 -21.14 -3.62 -26.49
C ALA A 240 -21.95 -4.91 -26.25
N GLY A 241 -22.18 -5.33 -25.02
CA GLY A 241 -22.91 -6.55 -24.69
C GLY A 241 -22.20 -7.86 -25.03
N THR A 242 -20.91 -7.82 -25.37
CA THR A 242 -20.13 -9.01 -25.72
C THR A 242 -19.70 -9.82 -24.50
N MET A 243 -19.61 -9.19 -23.32
CA MET A 243 -19.24 -9.83 -22.06
C MET A 243 -19.81 -9.06 -20.86
N ASP A 244 -20.34 -9.79 -19.88
CA ASP A 244 -20.67 -9.22 -18.57
C ASP A 244 -19.47 -9.28 -17.63
N ILE A 245 -18.90 -8.12 -17.32
CA ILE A 245 -17.73 -7.98 -16.43
C ILE A 245 -18.07 -8.10 -14.94
N GLY A 246 -19.36 -8.05 -14.57
CA GLY A 246 -19.82 -8.21 -13.19
C GLY A 246 -19.77 -9.65 -12.66
N GLN A 247 -19.47 -10.63 -13.54
CA GLN A 247 -19.50 -12.05 -13.23
C GLN A 247 -18.19 -12.60 -12.62
N TRP A 248 -18.05 -13.92 -12.62
CA TRP A 248 -16.96 -14.66 -11.99
C TRP A 248 -15.53 -14.19 -12.33
N PRO A 249 -15.19 -13.68 -13.52
CA PRO A 249 -13.82 -13.23 -13.77
C PRO A 249 -13.35 -12.13 -12.81
N ARG A 250 -14.28 -11.32 -12.29
CA ARG A 250 -13.98 -10.26 -11.33
C ARG A 250 -13.48 -10.79 -9.97
N LEU A 251 -13.75 -12.05 -9.64
CA LEU A 251 -13.19 -12.70 -8.45
C LEU A 251 -11.66 -12.82 -8.50
N PHE A 252 -11.08 -12.90 -9.71
CA PHE A 252 -9.62 -12.87 -9.88
C PHE A 252 -9.01 -11.53 -9.45
N LEU A 253 -9.74 -10.42 -9.60
CA LEU A 253 -9.32 -9.12 -9.10
C LEU A 253 -9.25 -9.10 -7.56
N ALA A 254 -10.22 -9.70 -6.88
CA ALA A 254 -10.22 -9.83 -5.43
C ALA A 254 -9.09 -10.76 -4.94
N LEU A 255 -8.93 -11.91 -5.59
CA LEU A 255 -7.89 -12.89 -5.26
C LEU A 255 -6.48 -12.31 -5.46
N SER A 256 -6.25 -11.65 -6.60
CA SER A 256 -4.96 -11.02 -6.88
C SER A 256 -4.63 -9.89 -5.91
N GLY A 257 -5.64 -9.11 -5.50
CA GLY A 257 -5.48 -8.11 -4.45
C GLY A 257 -5.03 -8.73 -3.13
N LEU A 258 -5.64 -9.85 -2.70
CA LEU A 258 -5.21 -10.59 -1.51
C LEU A 258 -3.77 -11.09 -1.64
N LEU A 259 -3.44 -11.69 -2.78
CA LEU A 259 -2.09 -12.17 -3.06
C LEU A 259 -1.07 -11.02 -3.01
N ALA A 260 -1.40 -9.88 -3.62
CA ALA A 260 -0.57 -8.68 -3.57
C ALA A 260 -0.30 -8.24 -2.13
N GLY A 261 -1.32 -8.23 -1.26
CA GLY A 261 -1.15 -7.88 0.15
C GLY A 261 -0.17 -8.79 0.88
N VAL A 262 -0.23 -10.10 0.63
CA VAL A 262 0.69 -11.07 1.21
C VAL A 262 2.11 -10.83 0.70
N LEU A 263 2.29 -10.74 -0.62
CA LEU A 263 3.59 -10.60 -1.26
C LEU A 263 4.27 -9.26 -0.95
N PHE A 264 3.49 -8.17 -0.82
CA PHE A 264 4.03 -6.85 -0.50
C PHE A 264 4.47 -6.69 0.96
N ASP A 265 3.99 -7.53 1.86
CA ASP A 265 4.44 -7.54 3.26
C ASP A 265 5.56 -8.58 3.51
N LEU A 266 5.95 -9.39 2.51
CA LEU A 266 7.08 -10.30 2.62
C LEU A 266 8.39 -9.51 2.81
N ASN A 267 9.21 -9.95 3.75
CA ASN A 267 10.50 -9.35 4.07
C ASN A 267 10.42 -7.82 4.15
N ASN A 268 9.43 -7.32 4.90
CA ASN A 268 9.19 -5.88 5.11
C ASN A 268 9.04 -5.07 3.80
N GLY A 269 8.57 -5.72 2.75
CA GLY A 269 8.30 -5.07 1.46
C GLY A 269 9.49 -4.94 0.52
N ARG A 270 10.58 -5.65 0.78
CA ARG A 270 11.81 -5.64 -0.05
C ARG A 270 11.55 -5.97 -1.52
N TYR A 271 10.59 -6.85 -1.78
CA TYR A 271 10.32 -7.36 -3.14
C TYR A 271 9.22 -6.60 -3.89
N ARG A 272 8.62 -5.55 -3.30
CA ARG A 272 7.53 -4.78 -3.95
C ARG A 272 7.89 -4.29 -5.34
N GLY A 273 9.12 -3.77 -5.50
CA GLY A 273 9.59 -3.26 -6.79
C GLY A 273 9.69 -4.32 -7.86
N LEU A 274 10.29 -5.44 -7.51
CA LEU A 274 10.43 -6.58 -8.43
C LEU A 274 9.05 -7.12 -8.84
N ILE A 275 8.14 -7.26 -7.88
CA ILE A 275 6.77 -7.73 -8.12
C ILE A 275 6.04 -6.76 -9.05
N MET A 276 6.10 -5.45 -8.79
CA MET A 276 5.43 -4.47 -9.64
C MET A 276 6.05 -4.37 -11.04
N TYR A 277 7.35 -4.59 -11.15
CA TYR A 277 8.00 -4.69 -12.45
C TYR A 277 7.49 -5.89 -13.25
N ALA A 278 7.39 -7.08 -12.62
CA ALA A 278 6.82 -8.26 -13.24
C ALA A 278 5.35 -8.08 -13.65
N VAL A 279 4.55 -7.43 -12.78
CA VAL A 279 3.15 -7.07 -13.08
C VAL A 279 3.05 -6.11 -14.25
N THR A 280 3.96 -5.14 -14.38
CA THR A 280 3.99 -4.22 -15.53
C THR A 280 4.31 -4.94 -16.84
N ILE A 281 5.27 -5.88 -16.82
CA ILE A 281 5.56 -6.74 -17.98
C ILE A 281 4.31 -7.51 -18.40
N LEU A 282 3.65 -8.16 -17.43
CA LEU A 282 2.45 -8.96 -17.67
C LEU A 282 1.31 -8.12 -18.28
N SER A 283 1.09 -6.91 -17.77
CA SER A 283 0.09 -5.98 -18.28
C SER A 283 0.42 -5.49 -19.68
N THR A 284 1.70 -5.22 -19.98
CA THR A 284 2.14 -4.81 -21.31
C THR A 284 1.93 -5.93 -22.33
N ILE A 285 2.28 -7.18 -21.97
CA ILE A 285 2.01 -8.35 -22.79
C ILE A 285 0.50 -8.52 -23.02
N CYS A 286 -0.33 -8.26 -22.01
CA CYS A 286 -1.79 -8.31 -22.14
C CYS A 286 -2.31 -7.34 -23.21
N VAL A 287 -1.83 -6.08 -23.21
CA VAL A 287 -2.17 -5.12 -24.28
C VAL A 287 -1.81 -5.67 -25.65
N LEU A 288 -0.60 -6.21 -25.81
CA LEU A 288 -0.12 -6.75 -27.08
C LEU A 288 -0.94 -7.96 -27.55
N ILE A 289 -1.39 -8.83 -26.65
CA ILE A 289 -2.24 -9.99 -26.97
C ILE A 289 -3.62 -9.51 -27.46
N ILE A 290 -4.24 -8.57 -26.77
CA ILE A 290 -5.54 -8.02 -27.15
C ILE A 290 -5.45 -7.36 -28.52
N GLU A 291 -4.43 -6.54 -28.76
CA GLU A 291 -4.21 -5.85 -30.03
C GLU A 291 -3.90 -6.79 -31.20
N SER A 292 -3.27 -7.94 -30.94
CA SER A 292 -2.99 -8.95 -31.97
C SER A 292 -4.21 -9.81 -32.33
N GLY A 293 -5.40 -9.49 -31.81
CA GLY A 293 -6.63 -10.30 -32.02
C GLY A 293 -6.65 -11.60 -31.23
N GLY A 294 -5.85 -11.68 -30.15
CA GLY A 294 -5.83 -12.83 -29.26
C GLY A 294 -7.13 -12.99 -28.48
N PRO A 295 -7.34 -14.13 -27.81
CA PRO A 295 -8.57 -14.42 -27.10
C PRO A 295 -8.78 -13.43 -25.94
N PHE A 296 -9.96 -12.80 -25.87
CA PHE A 296 -10.25 -11.73 -24.90
C PHE A 296 -10.27 -12.21 -23.45
N LEU A 297 -10.83 -13.40 -23.17
CA LEU A 297 -10.95 -13.92 -21.80
C LEU A 297 -9.59 -14.11 -21.07
N PRO A 298 -8.57 -14.75 -21.65
CA PRO A 298 -7.23 -14.76 -21.05
C PRO A 298 -6.66 -13.36 -20.81
N GLY A 299 -6.84 -12.43 -21.75
CA GLY A 299 -6.43 -11.04 -21.57
C GLY A 299 -7.12 -10.38 -20.37
N LEU A 300 -8.43 -10.57 -20.22
CA LEU A 300 -9.22 -10.10 -19.09
C LEU A 300 -8.71 -10.66 -17.74
N LEU A 301 -8.43 -11.97 -17.69
CA LEU A 301 -7.91 -12.59 -16.46
C LEU A 301 -6.54 -12.03 -16.08
N ILE A 302 -5.64 -11.86 -17.05
CA ILE A 302 -4.33 -11.25 -16.85
C ILE A 302 -4.47 -9.81 -16.37
N PHE A 303 -5.37 -9.05 -16.97
CA PHE A 303 -5.68 -7.68 -16.54
C PHE A 303 -6.15 -7.65 -15.08
N TYR A 304 -7.12 -8.47 -14.70
CA TYR A 304 -7.63 -8.50 -13.33
C TYR A 304 -6.57 -8.91 -12.30
N VAL A 305 -5.73 -9.89 -12.65
CA VAL A 305 -4.59 -10.24 -11.80
C VAL A 305 -3.67 -9.03 -11.61
N SER A 306 -3.32 -8.36 -12.68
CA SER A 306 -2.41 -7.22 -12.64
C SER A 306 -3.01 -6.00 -11.91
N ALA A 307 -4.30 -5.71 -12.14
CA ALA A 307 -5.01 -4.57 -11.54
C ALA A 307 -5.13 -4.69 -10.02
N GLY A 308 -5.34 -5.91 -9.49
CA GLY A 308 -5.36 -6.14 -8.04
C GLY A 308 -4.03 -5.78 -7.38
N PHE A 309 -2.91 -6.17 -7.96
CA PHE A 309 -1.57 -5.76 -7.51
C PHE A 309 -1.39 -4.25 -7.56
N PHE A 310 -1.80 -3.63 -8.65
CA PHE A 310 -1.64 -2.18 -8.84
C PHE A 310 -2.40 -1.37 -7.80
N VAL A 311 -3.67 -1.70 -7.51
CA VAL A 311 -4.48 -0.99 -6.52
C VAL A 311 -3.89 -1.09 -5.11
N VAL A 312 -3.44 -2.28 -4.71
CA VAL A 312 -2.79 -2.47 -3.40
C VAL A 312 -1.46 -1.74 -3.32
N PHE A 313 -0.67 -1.76 -4.41
CA PHE A 313 0.61 -1.07 -4.50
C PHE A 313 0.48 0.43 -4.24
N PHE A 314 -0.33 1.14 -5.02
CA PHE A 314 -0.41 2.58 -4.86
C PHE A 314 -1.10 2.98 -3.56
N THR A 315 -2.15 2.27 -3.14
CA THR A 315 -2.85 2.57 -1.88
C THR A 315 -1.91 2.45 -0.69
N ASN A 316 -1.20 1.32 -0.57
CA ASN A 316 -0.25 1.10 0.52
C ASN A 316 0.97 2.05 0.44
N GLY A 317 1.48 2.32 -0.77
CA GLY A 317 2.59 3.24 -0.98
C GLY A 317 2.28 4.65 -0.49
N PHE A 318 1.13 5.21 -0.86
CA PHE A 318 0.71 6.53 -0.42
C PHE A 318 0.29 6.58 1.06
N PHE A 319 -0.23 5.50 1.63
CA PHE A 319 -0.46 5.41 3.08
C PHE A 319 0.85 5.57 3.85
N GLN A 320 1.87 4.81 3.51
CA GLN A 320 3.18 4.88 4.16
C GLN A 320 3.84 6.25 4.00
N LEU A 321 3.72 6.84 2.81
CA LEU A 321 4.26 8.16 2.53
C LEU A 321 3.56 9.28 3.30
N SER A 322 2.22 9.16 3.49
CA SER A 322 1.41 10.18 4.14
C SER A 322 1.85 10.51 5.57
N TYR A 323 2.46 9.56 6.28
CA TYR A 323 2.97 9.76 7.64
C TYR A 323 4.14 10.75 7.72
N ARG A 324 4.83 10.97 6.63
CA ARG A 324 6.05 11.80 6.55
C ARG A 324 5.86 13.10 5.78
N MET A 325 4.65 13.32 5.26
CA MET A 325 4.29 14.52 4.53
C MET A 325 3.65 15.56 5.46
N GLN A 326 3.90 16.84 5.18
CA GLN A 326 3.30 17.96 5.93
C GLN A 326 1.75 17.91 5.89
N ASP A 327 1.19 17.49 4.75
CA ASP A 327 -0.25 17.29 4.58
C ASP A 327 -0.59 15.81 4.36
N GLY A 328 -0.54 15.02 5.42
CA GLY A 328 -0.87 13.60 5.36
C GLY A 328 -2.30 13.32 4.89
N ARG A 329 -3.24 14.29 5.06
CA ARG A 329 -4.63 14.18 4.58
C ARG A 329 -4.69 14.15 3.05
N LEU A 330 -3.89 15.00 2.40
CA LEU A 330 -3.78 15.05 0.95
C LEU A 330 -3.09 13.77 0.43
N TRP A 331 -1.95 13.44 1.00
CA TRP A 331 -1.09 12.37 0.48
C TRP A 331 -1.68 10.98 0.66
N ALA A 332 -2.50 10.74 1.69
CA ALA A 332 -3.15 9.43 1.87
C ALA A 332 -4.11 9.06 0.71
N GLY A 333 -4.78 10.05 0.11
CA GLY A 333 -5.68 9.85 -1.03
C GLY A 333 -5.01 10.00 -2.41
N MET A 334 -3.75 10.44 -2.45
CA MET A 334 -3.08 10.84 -3.70
C MET A 334 -2.94 9.71 -4.71
N GLY A 335 -2.87 8.46 -4.26
CA GLY A 335 -2.84 7.29 -5.16
C GLY A 335 -4.11 7.18 -6.02
N ARG A 336 -5.28 7.41 -5.43
CA ARG A 336 -6.55 7.45 -6.19
C ARG A 336 -6.63 8.69 -7.10
N VAL A 337 -6.16 9.84 -6.62
CA VAL A 337 -6.08 11.04 -7.47
C VAL A 337 -5.23 10.76 -8.70
N ALA A 338 -4.03 10.20 -8.54
CA ALA A 338 -3.13 9.87 -9.64
C ALA A 338 -3.76 8.86 -10.62
N ASN A 339 -4.37 7.80 -10.08
CA ASN A 339 -5.07 6.79 -10.88
C ASN A 339 -6.23 7.40 -11.68
N ASN A 340 -7.11 8.16 -11.04
CA ASN A 340 -8.30 8.69 -11.69
C ASN A 340 -7.95 9.81 -12.70
N LEU A 341 -6.95 10.66 -12.42
CA LEU A 341 -6.45 11.63 -13.39
C LEU A 341 -5.75 10.95 -14.57
N GLY A 342 -4.98 9.89 -14.32
CA GLY A 342 -4.38 9.09 -15.37
C GLY A 342 -5.45 8.47 -16.29
N ALA A 343 -6.54 7.95 -15.73
CA ALA A 343 -7.67 7.42 -16.51
C ALA A 343 -8.32 8.50 -17.41
N VAL A 344 -8.47 9.73 -16.91
CA VAL A 344 -8.98 10.86 -17.71
C VAL A 344 -8.05 11.19 -18.88
N ILE A 345 -6.74 11.29 -18.60
CA ILE A 345 -5.73 11.62 -19.62
C ILE A 345 -5.72 10.55 -20.71
N THR A 346 -5.86 9.27 -20.33
CA THR A 346 -5.81 8.15 -21.26
C THR A 346 -7.16 7.85 -21.93
N GLY A 347 -8.28 8.30 -21.38
CA GLY A 347 -9.62 7.91 -21.83
C GLY A 347 -9.83 8.10 -23.33
N VAL A 348 -9.64 9.33 -23.84
CA VAL A 348 -9.80 9.63 -25.29
C VAL A 348 -8.74 8.89 -26.12
N ALA A 349 -7.48 8.92 -25.68
CA ALA A 349 -6.36 8.33 -26.42
C ALA A 349 -6.51 6.80 -26.52
N SER A 350 -6.89 6.15 -25.41
CA SER A 350 -7.05 4.68 -25.39
C SER A 350 -8.23 4.21 -26.24
N VAL A 351 -9.37 4.92 -26.21
CA VAL A 351 -10.49 4.60 -27.11
C VAL A 351 -10.05 4.70 -28.56
N SER A 352 -9.36 5.79 -28.94
CA SER A 352 -8.84 5.97 -30.30
C SER A 352 -7.84 4.88 -30.71
N LEU A 353 -6.99 4.43 -29.78
CA LEU A 353 -6.05 3.34 -30.03
C LEU A 353 -6.75 1.99 -30.17
N LEU A 354 -7.70 1.67 -29.28
CA LEU A 354 -8.41 0.38 -29.25
C LEU A 354 -9.42 0.20 -30.38
N THR A 355 -9.99 1.32 -30.91
CA THR A 355 -10.94 1.28 -32.05
C THR A 355 -10.27 1.55 -33.39
N GLY A 356 -9.00 1.93 -33.38
CA GLY A 356 -8.21 2.22 -34.57
C GLY A 356 -7.64 0.96 -35.23
N GLU A 357 -7.38 1.04 -36.53
CA GLU A 357 -6.79 -0.08 -37.32
C GLU A 357 -5.26 -0.17 -37.19
N ASN A 358 -4.62 0.74 -36.43
CA ASN A 358 -3.16 0.81 -36.35
C ASN A 358 -2.59 0.08 -35.12
N HIS A 359 -2.63 -1.25 -35.15
CA HIS A 359 -2.10 -2.11 -34.09
C HIS A 359 -0.60 -1.90 -33.80
N ILE A 360 0.16 -1.47 -34.81
CA ILE A 360 1.60 -1.17 -34.63
C ILE A 360 1.78 0.05 -33.71
N LEU A 361 0.97 1.09 -33.89
CA LEU A 361 1.02 2.29 -33.04
C LEU A 361 0.72 1.94 -31.59
N THR A 362 -0.32 1.14 -31.34
CA THR A 362 -0.68 0.71 -29.97
C THR A 362 0.45 -0.11 -29.33
N ALA A 363 1.06 -1.02 -30.09
CA ALA A 363 2.22 -1.81 -29.61
C ALA A 363 3.41 -0.91 -29.26
N VAL A 364 3.73 0.06 -30.10
CA VAL A 364 4.84 1.01 -29.86
C VAL A 364 4.55 1.85 -28.62
N VAL A 365 3.33 2.38 -28.47
CA VAL A 365 2.92 3.17 -27.31
C VAL A 365 3.04 2.33 -26.03
N ALA A 366 2.56 1.07 -26.05
CA ALA A 366 2.65 0.17 -24.89
C ALA A 366 4.11 -0.12 -24.48
N LEU A 367 5.00 -0.33 -25.46
CA LEU A 367 6.43 -0.55 -25.20
C LEU A 367 7.12 0.70 -24.66
N VAL A 368 6.82 1.88 -25.20
CA VAL A 368 7.35 3.17 -24.69
C VAL A 368 6.88 3.39 -23.25
N LEU A 369 5.60 3.17 -22.96
CA LEU A 369 5.07 3.27 -21.58
C LEU A 369 5.77 2.29 -20.65
N PHE A 370 6.00 1.04 -21.08
CA PHE A 370 6.74 0.06 -20.30
C PHE A 370 8.14 0.55 -19.91
N VAL A 371 8.88 1.13 -20.87
CA VAL A 371 10.22 1.69 -20.59
C VAL A 371 10.12 2.86 -19.60
N LEU A 372 9.18 3.80 -19.82
CA LEU A 372 8.98 4.93 -18.92
C LEU A 372 8.60 4.50 -17.50
N ILE A 373 7.70 3.50 -17.37
CA ILE A 373 7.31 2.94 -16.06
C ILE A 373 8.52 2.28 -15.39
N SER A 374 9.34 1.54 -16.15
CA SER A 374 10.53 0.89 -15.61
C SER A 374 11.51 1.92 -15.03
N VAL A 375 11.75 3.03 -15.75
CA VAL A 375 12.59 4.14 -15.28
C VAL A 375 11.96 4.81 -14.05
N ALA A 376 10.66 5.06 -14.06
CA ALA A 376 9.94 5.68 -12.93
C ALA A 376 9.96 4.80 -11.67
N LEU A 377 9.80 3.47 -11.81
CA LEU A 377 9.95 2.52 -10.72
C LEU A 377 11.37 2.54 -10.15
N LEU A 378 12.39 2.50 -11.00
CA LEU A 378 13.79 2.59 -10.56
C LEU A 378 14.04 3.91 -9.82
N TRP A 379 13.51 5.03 -10.33
CA TRP A 379 13.61 6.34 -9.67
C TRP A 379 12.90 6.30 -8.30
N TYR A 380 11.67 5.79 -8.22
CA TYR A 380 10.95 5.67 -6.95
C TYR A 380 11.74 4.85 -5.94
N TYR A 381 12.26 3.67 -6.34
CA TYR A 381 13.03 2.82 -5.44
C TYR A 381 14.40 3.40 -5.08
N SER A 382 15.02 4.22 -5.93
CA SER A 382 16.26 4.92 -5.59
C SER A 382 16.05 6.00 -4.50
N CYS A 383 14.82 6.54 -4.41
CA CYS A 383 14.42 7.47 -3.35
C CYS A 383 14.08 6.74 -2.03
N THR A 384 13.85 5.41 -2.07
CA THR A 384 13.54 4.58 -0.93
C THR A 384 14.78 3.80 -0.53
N GLN A 385 15.39 4.09 0.62
CA GLN A 385 16.42 3.23 1.19
C GLN A 385 15.76 2.28 2.19
N ILE A 386 16.02 0.99 2.04
CA ILE A 386 15.86 0.07 3.15
C ILE A 386 17.03 0.41 4.08
N VAL A 387 16.77 1.20 5.11
CA VAL A 387 17.73 1.33 6.19
C VAL A 387 17.70 -0.02 6.88
N LYS A 388 18.73 -0.83 6.68
CA LYS A 388 19.14 -1.78 7.71
C LYS A 388 19.13 -0.97 9.00
N ALA A 389 18.58 -1.55 10.08
CA ALA A 389 18.63 -0.94 11.41
C ALA A 389 20.01 -0.29 11.56
N PRO A 390 20.08 0.99 11.99
CA PRO A 390 21.30 1.78 11.79
C PRO A 390 22.49 1.05 12.36
N GLU A 391 23.64 1.22 11.75
CA GLU A 391 24.96 0.88 12.31
C GLU A 391 25.13 1.29 13.79
N ALA A 392 24.24 2.16 14.30
CA ALA A 392 24.07 2.46 15.71
C ALA A 392 23.55 1.27 16.57
N MET A 393 22.94 0.24 15.98
CA MET A 393 22.64 -1.00 16.71
C MET A 393 23.81 -1.99 16.62
N GLU A 394 24.43 -2.12 15.46
CA GLU A 394 25.69 -2.86 15.34
C GLU A 394 26.78 -2.21 16.20
N SER A 395 26.87 -0.87 16.21
CA SER A 395 27.79 -0.16 17.11
C SER A 395 27.33 -0.15 18.56
N ARG A 396 26.04 -0.24 18.88
CA ARG A 396 25.56 -0.44 20.27
C ARG A 396 25.69 -1.89 20.72
N GLU A 397 25.44 -2.88 19.85
CA GLU A 397 25.71 -4.28 20.15
C GLU A 397 27.21 -4.56 20.22
N MET A 398 28.02 -3.96 19.32
CA MET A 398 29.48 -4.01 19.43
C MET A 398 29.98 -3.26 20.69
N SER A 399 29.44 -2.10 21.02
CA SER A 399 29.84 -1.38 22.23
C SER A 399 29.32 -2.03 23.52
N ALA A 400 28.11 -2.64 23.48
CA ALA A 400 27.61 -3.44 24.61
C ALA A 400 28.35 -4.77 24.73
N GLY A 401 28.70 -5.41 23.62
CA GLY A 401 29.55 -6.59 23.57
C GLY A 401 30.98 -6.30 24.03
N GLN A 402 31.58 -5.20 23.57
CA GLN A 402 32.89 -4.74 24.06
C GLN A 402 32.86 -4.41 25.55
N SER A 403 31.88 -3.68 26.03
CA SER A 403 31.76 -3.38 27.47
C SER A 403 31.51 -4.63 28.33
N ARG A 404 30.85 -5.67 27.79
CA ARG A 404 30.68 -6.97 28.44
C ARG A 404 32.00 -7.76 28.46
N LEU A 405 32.71 -7.77 27.33
CA LEU A 405 33.99 -8.43 27.19
C LEU A 405 35.04 -7.80 28.14
N GLU A 406 35.07 -6.47 28.22
CA GLU A 406 35.97 -5.75 29.17
C GLU A 406 35.66 -6.08 30.61
N ARG A 407 34.39 -6.14 31.01
CA ARG A 407 33.98 -6.53 32.37
C ARG A 407 34.33 -7.99 32.68
N PHE A 408 34.05 -8.89 31.73
CA PHE A 408 34.39 -10.30 31.82
C PHE A 408 35.92 -10.48 31.96
N ALA A 409 36.69 -9.79 31.12
CA ALA A 409 38.13 -9.81 31.12
C ALA A 409 38.71 -9.30 32.44
N LYS A 410 38.15 -8.23 32.97
CA LYS A 410 38.56 -7.70 34.29
C LYS A 410 38.21 -8.63 35.46
N TYR A 411 37.05 -9.27 35.40
CA TYR A 411 36.61 -10.20 36.46
C TYR A 411 37.46 -11.48 36.52
N PHE A 412 37.85 -12.02 35.35
CA PHE A 412 38.67 -13.23 35.27
C PHE A 412 40.17 -12.98 35.06
N ASP A 413 40.59 -11.72 35.20
CA ASP A 413 42.00 -11.29 35.06
C ASP A 413 42.65 -11.79 33.75
N LEU A 414 41.94 -11.51 32.62
CA LEU A 414 42.43 -11.94 31.30
C LEU A 414 43.47 -10.95 30.77
N THR A 415 44.56 -11.50 30.23
CA THR A 415 45.55 -10.70 29.49
C THR A 415 44.99 -10.14 28.19
N GLU A 416 45.57 -9.09 27.62
CA GLU A 416 45.16 -8.52 26.33
C GLU A 416 45.09 -9.58 25.23
N ARG A 417 46.03 -10.50 25.23
CA ARG A 417 46.07 -11.59 24.21
C ARG A 417 44.96 -12.64 24.41
N GLU A 418 44.61 -12.94 25.65
CA GLU A 418 43.49 -13.81 25.98
C GLU A 418 42.16 -13.16 25.64
N GLN A 419 42.03 -11.83 25.78
CA GLN A 419 40.87 -11.07 25.36
C GLN A 419 40.69 -11.11 23.83
N GLU A 420 41.75 -10.89 23.04
CA GLU A 420 41.74 -11.01 21.58
C GLU A 420 41.32 -12.40 21.13
N VAL A 421 41.88 -13.45 21.76
CA VAL A 421 41.49 -14.83 21.48
C VAL A 421 40.03 -15.08 21.81
N LEU A 422 39.55 -14.67 22.96
CA LEU A 422 38.15 -14.82 23.38
C LEU A 422 37.22 -14.09 22.42
N GLN A 423 37.56 -12.87 22.03
CA GLN A 423 36.78 -12.08 21.10
C GLN A 423 36.60 -12.79 19.74
N LEU A 424 37.66 -13.34 19.18
CA LEU A 424 37.58 -14.10 17.93
C LEU A 424 36.82 -15.41 18.09
N LEU A 425 36.93 -16.09 19.21
CA LEU A 425 36.14 -17.29 19.49
C LEU A 425 34.65 -17.03 19.59
N LEU A 426 34.24 -15.81 20.00
CA LEU A 426 32.83 -15.37 20.12
C LEU A 426 32.26 -14.86 18.81
N LEU A 427 33.07 -14.25 17.94
CA LEU A 427 32.61 -13.55 16.72
C LEU A 427 32.70 -14.42 15.47
N SER A 428 33.51 -15.50 15.45
CA SER A 428 33.69 -16.32 14.25
C SER A 428 33.35 -17.80 14.47
N ASP A 429 32.77 -18.41 13.43
CA ASP A 429 32.55 -19.85 13.33
C ASP A 429 33.77 -20.60 12.74
N ASP A 430 34.88 -19.89 12.56
CA ASP A 430 36.09 -20.38 11.93
C ASP A 430 36.75 -21.53 12.71
N GLY A 431 37.49 -22.36 11.99
CA GLY A 431 38.30 -23.43 12.55
C GLY A 431 39.48 -22.87 13.36
N MET A 432 40.04 -23.71 14.28
CA MET A 432 41.16 -23.29 15.11
C MET A 432 42.40 -22.89 14.33
N GLN A 433 42.58 -23.40 13.12
CA GLN A 433 43.70 -23.02 12.25
C GLN A 433 43.51 -21.62 11.68
N GLU A 434 42.30 -21.31 11.19
CA GLU A 434 41.95 -20.00 10.61
C GLU A 434 42.01 -18.88 11.66
N ILE A 435 41.57 -19.17 12.90
CA ILE A 435 41.70 -18.23 14.04
C ILE A 435 43.20 -18.02 14.38
N ALA A 436 44.03 -19.07 14.38
CA ALA A 436 45.46 -18.96 14.62
C ALA A 436 46.13 -18.09 13.55
N ASP A 437 45.79 -18.30 12.27
CA ASP A 437 46.30 -17.53 11.15
C ASP A 437 45.90 -16.06 11.25
N SER A 438 44.66 -15.75 11.63
CA SER A 438 44.16 -14.38 11.80
C SER A 438 44.85 -13.64 12.96
N LEU A 439 45.28 -14.35 13.98
CA LEU A 439 46.05 -13.82 15.13
C LEU A 439 47.57 -13.82 14.89
N PHE A 440 48.06 -14.32 13.74
CA PHE A 440 49.46 -14.44 13.44
C PHE A 440 50.23 -15.30 14.49
N VAL A 441 49.56 -16.35 14.99
CA VAL A 441 50.16 -17.30 15.94
C VAL A 441 50.12 -18.74 15.42
N SER A 442 50.97 -19.61 15.97
CA SER A 442 50.88 -21.05 15.68
C SER A 442 49.60 -21.63 16.33
N ARG A 443 49.05 -22.67 15.71
CA ARG A 443 47.93 -23.43 16.26
C ARG A 443 48.19 -23.92 17.69
N ALA A 444 49.41 -24.33 18.00
CA ALA A 444 49.80 -24.76 19.32
C ALA A 444 49.78 -23.62 20.36
N MET A 445 50.14 -22.39 19.94
CA MET A 445 50.05 -21.21 20.78
C MET A 445 48.58 -20.82 21.04
N LEU A 446 47.71 -20.89 20.01
CA LEU A 446 46.28 -20.64 20.18
C LEU A 446 45.67 -21.61 21.22
N TYR A 447 46.00 -22.91 21.13
CA TYR A 447 45.51 -23.89 22.12
C TYR A 447 46.00 -23.58 23.53
N ARG A 448 47.21 -23.03 23.70
CA ARG A 448 47.69 -22.59 25.05
C ARG A 448 46.83 -21.44 25.57
N HIS A 449 46.49 -20.45 24.75
CA HIS A 449 45.61 -19.35 25.16
C HIS A 449 44.20 -19.83 25.50
N VAL A 450 43.65 -20.74 24.73
CA VAL A 450 42.33 -21.35 25.01
C VAL A 450 42.36 -22.18 26.29
N SER A 451 43.46 -22.88 26.55
CA SER A 451 43.66 -23.65 27.81
C SER A 451 43.73 -22.72 29.01
N ALA A 452 44.47 -21.61 28.90
CA ALA A 452 44.55 -20.59 29.96
C ALA A 452 43.19 -19.92 30.24
N LEU A 453 42.42 -19.60 29.18
CA LEU A 453 41.04 -19.10 29.28
C LEU A 453 40.13 -20.09 30.02
N ASN A 454 40.21 -21.39 29.65
CA ASN A 454 39.44 -22.44 30.31
C ASN A 454 39.81 -22.59 31.80
N GLU A 455 41.10 -22.50 32.14
CA GLU A 455 41.57 -22.58 33.50
C GLU A 455 41.06 -21.39 34.35
N LYS A 456 41.19 -20.17 33.83
CA LYS A 456 40.72 -18.95 34.51
C LYS A 456 39.19 -18.89 34.70
N THR A 457 38.42 -19.43 33.74
CA THR A 457 36.96 -19.43 33.78
C THR A 457 36.36 -20.69 34.40
N GLY A 458 37.16 -21.71 34.70
CA GLY A 458 36.71 -23.01 35.21
C GLY A 458 35.99 -23.85 34.14
N THR A 459 36.15 -23.54 32.87
CA THR A 459 35.54 -24.28 31.76
C THR A 459 36.47 -25.36 31.20
N ARG A 460 35.96 -26.30 30.41
CA ARG A 460 36.73 -27.45 29.91
C ARG A 460 36.87 -27.54 28.39
N SER A 461 36.18 -26.68 27.66
CA SER A 461 36.16 -26.73 26.20
C SER A 461 35.82 -25.37 25.58
N ARG A 462 36.15 -25.17 24.28
CA ARG A 462 35.75 -23.96 23.50
C ARG A 462 34.25 -23.70 23.61
N ILE A 463 33.43 -24.71 23.44
CA ILE A 463 31.96 -24.57 23.48
C ILE A 463 31.52 -24.20 24.90
N GLY A 464 32.09 -24.84 25.91
CA GLY A 464 31.81 -24.54 27.30
C GLY A 464 32.20 -23.11 27.70
N LEU A 465 33.32 -22.61 27.18
CA LEU A 465 33.77 -21.22 27.38
C LEU A 465 32.80 -20.21 26.73
N ILE A 466 32.37 -20.46 25.51
CA ILE A 466 31.43 -19.62 24.81
C ILE A 466 30.06 -19.61 25.53
N GLN A 467 29.54 -20.76 25.94
CA GLN A 467 28.31 -20.87 26.69
C GLN A 467 28.41 -20.18 28.06
N PHE A 468 29.55 -20.35 28.73
CA PHE A 468 29.79 -19.70 30.03
C PHE A 468 29.81 -18.18 29.89
N TYR A 469 30.48 -17.63 28.85
CA TYR A 469 30.50 -16.18 28.59
C TYR A 469 29.09 -15.61 28.34
N TYR A 470 28.24 -16.28 27.54
CA TYR A 470 26.88 -15.80 27.30
C TYR A 470 25.93 -15.95 28.49
N ASN A 471 26.19 -16.90 29.40
CA ASN A 471 25.39 -17.10 30.61
C ASN A 471 25.97 -16.40 31.85
N TRP A 472 27.15 -15.79 31.71
CA TRP A 472 27.78 -15.09 32.83
C TRP A 472 27.04 -13.79 33.15
N GLU A 473 26.55 -13.68 34.39
CA GLU A 473 25.98 -12.45 34.94
C GLU A 473 26.93 -12.00 36.08
N GLU A 474 27.22 -10.69 36.08
CA GLU A 474 27.97 -10.07 37.18
C GLU A 474 27.07 -10.09 38.42
N ASP A 475 27.36 -10.91 39.42
CA ASP A 475 26.61 -10.92 40.67
C ASP A 475 26.55 -9.50 41.25
N LYS A 476 25.33 -8.98 41.33
CA LYS A 476 25.04 -7.74 42.06
C LYS A 476 25.29 -8.02 43.55
N LYS A 477 26.49 -7.73 44.02
CA LYS A 477 26.74 -7.51 45.44
C LYS A 477 26.65 -6.03 45.75
#